data_f6c06c89b70e83eb86260465e3c75a75
#
_entry.id   f6c06c89b70e83eb86260465e3c75a75
#
_cell.length_a   1.000
_cell.length_b   1.000
_cell.length_c   1.000
_cell.angle_alpha   90.00
_cell.angle_beta   90.00
_cell.angle_gamma   90.00
#
_symmetry.space_group_name_H-M   'P 1'
#
loop_
_entity.id
_entity.type
_entity.pdbx_description
1 polymer ?
#
loop_
_entity_poly.entity_id
_entity_poly.type
_entity_poly.pdbx_seq_one_letter_code
_entity_poly.pdbx_strand_id
1 'polypeptide(L)'
;MATDEVNAAIPFTVFLLVSVMFYGLFDNLSGEDEGSGLDLIDPVWDYEHDTESGYGSVTGGFVYRGSNVPALYGKYVYGDFILGAIWSLELVDGKYVNELVYDTKANTSLTGNNRIPISSFGESESGELFFSDRSTGRIFTLNQTGSGEVTVESFKPDISIPLMIGLYNAGDSSNRIFAIEQVGRIHSFEIDGDSNDTTLLLDIVNNVESTDWEQGLLGLAFDPDFKNNGVFFITYTIPGDTLRLSKFIGDNETILLEIDQPYVNHNGGHIAFGPDGYLYVGLGDGGKYNDAFDHAQNLKTLKGSLLRLDVSGETYSIPSDNPFVGNSKDYKEEIFAYGFRNPWMFSFDRENGDLWVGDVGQDKWEEIDIVVAGGNYGWAFREGKQCFDSPFEHYDGHSCGEIDGWTFGAFMYERILLNLPLMIAFL
;
A
#
# COMPACT_ATOMS: atom_id res chain seq x y z
N MET A 1 -43.37 39.80 1.14
CA MET A 1 -42.91 38.94 0.04
C MET A 1 -41.80 38.07 0.64
N ALA A 2 -42.14 36.84 0.98
CA ALA A 2 -41.23 35.86 1.54
C ALA A 2 -40.70 35.01 0.39
N THR A 3 -39.40 34.82 0.35
CA THR A 3 -38.74 33.87 -0.55
C THR A 3 -38.38 32.64 0.29
N ASP A 4 -39.12 31.57 0.06
CA ASP A 4 -38.86 30.27 0.65
C ASP A 4 -37.59 29.64 0.03
N GLU A 5 -36.57 29.43 0.83
CA GLU A 5 -35.45 28.54 0.49
C GLU A 5 -35.88 27.09 0.74
N VAL A 6 -36.00 26.35 -0.34
CA VAL A 6 -36.25 24.90 -0.28
C VAL A 6 -34.89 24.18 -0.09
N ASN A 7 -34.59 23.80 1.14
CA ASN A 7 -33.56 22.82 1.45
C ASN A 7 -34.07 21.41 1.08
N ALA A 8 -33.67 20.90 -0.08
CA ALA A 8 -33.91 19.53 -0.47
C ALA A 8 -32.82 18.63 0.10
N ALA A 9 -33.06 18.04 1.27
CA ALA A 9 -32.28 16.92 1.77
C ALA A 9 -32.53 15.70 0.85
N ILE A 10 -31.50 15.22 0.20
CA ILE A 10 -31.53 13.98 -0.58
C ILE A 10 -31.61 12.81 0.42
N PRO A 11 -32.59 11.90 0.34
CA PRO A 11 -32.75 10.83 1.31
C PRO A 11 -31.62 9.82 1.17
N PHE A 12 -31.11 9.33 2.29
CA PHE A 12 -30.10 8.28 2.46
C PHE A 12 -30.38 7.00 1.65
N THR A 13 -31.60 6.78 1.22
CA THR A 13 -32.05 5.64 0.41
C THR A 13 -31.53 5.67 -1.05
N VAL A 14 -31.12 6.82 -1.55
CA VAL A 14 -30.58 6.95 -2.91
C VAL A 14 -29.11 6.49 -2.96
N PHE A 15 -28.36 6.67 -1.87
CA PHE A 15 -26.97 6.18 -1.76
C PHE A 15 -26.91 4.66 -1.76
N LEU A 16 -27.83 3.97 -1.10
CA LEU A 16 -27.88 2.51 -1.04
C LEU A 16 -28.21 1.87 -2.40
N LEU A 17 -29.02 2.56 -3.23
CA LEU A 17 -29.39 2.07 -4.57
C LEU A 17 -28.29 2.29 -5.62
N VAL A 18 -27.44 3.28 -5.44
CA VAL A 18 -26.28 3.50 -6.31
C VAL A 18 -25.17 2.49 -6.00
N SER A 19 -24.96 2.15 -4.71
CA SER A 19 -24.00 1.09 -4.32
C SER A 19 -24.40 -0.28 -4.89
N VAL A 20 -25.69 -0.61 -4.88
CA VAL A 20 -26.19 -1.90 -5.44
C VAL A 20 -26.14 -1.93 -6.97
N MET A 21 -26.20 -0.77 -7.66
CA MET A 21 -26.00 -0.72 -9.12
C MET A 21 -24.52 -0.80 -9.54
N PHE A 22 -23.60 -0.36 -8.70
CA PHE A 22 -22.16 -0.53 -8.96
C PHE A 22 -21.69 -1.97 -8.76
N TYR A 23 -22.26 -2.73 -7.82
CA TYR A 23 -21.98 -4.17 -7.66
C TYR A 23 -22.31 -5.01 -8.91
N GLY A 24 -23.21 -4.57 -9.76
CA GLY A 24 -23.56 -5.27 -11.01
C GLY A 24 -22.69 -4.92 -12.22
N LEU A 25 -21.78 -3.94 -12.10
CA LEU A 25 -20.85 -3.55 -13.18
C LEU A 25 -19.47 -4.20 -13.02
N PHE A 26 -19.13 -4.72 -11.85
CA PHE A 26 -17.87 -5.41 -11.57
C PHE A 26 -17.85 -6.90 -11.96
N ASP A 27 -18.99 -7.50 -12.28
CA ASP A 27 -19.07 -8.89 -12.81
C ASP A 27 -18.30 -9.14 -14.12
N ASN A 28 -17.68 -8.11 -14.70
CA ASN A 28 -16.88 -8.24 -15.93
C ASN A 28 -15.37 -8.01 -15.74
N LEU A 29 -14.89 -7.82 -14.48
CA LEU A 29 -13.47 -7.67 -14.19
C LEU A 29 -12.82 -8.93 -13.60
N SER A 30 -13.63 -9.95 -13.25
CA SER A 30 -13.10 -11.25 -12.88
C SER A 30 -12.68 -11.99 -14.13
N GLY A 31 -11.39 -12.10 -14.40
CA GLY A 31 -10.88 -13.13 -15.28
C GLY A 31 -11.27 -14.47 -14.66
N GLU A 32 -12.26 -15.18 -15.23
CA GLU A 32 -12.57 -16.54 -14.81
C GLU A 32 -11.33 -17.42 -15.09
N ASP A 33 -10.55 -17.71 -14.04
CA ASP A 33 -9.54 -18.74 -14.08
C ASP A 33 -10.25 -20.11 -13.96
N GLU A 34 -10.63 -20.70 -15.10
CA GLU A 34 -11.32 -22.00 -15.15
C GLU A 34 -10.49 -23.17 -14.56
N GLY A 35 -9.24 -22.91 -14.13
CA GLY A 35 -8.31 -23.96 -13.68
C GLY A 35 -8.17 -24.12 -12.17
N SER A 36 -8.16 -23.03 -11.38
CA SER A 36 -7.88 -23.09 -9.93
C SER A 36 -9.14 -23.23 -9.07
N GLY A 37 -10.30 -22.85 -9.59
CA GLY A 37 -11.53 -22.73 -8.80
C GLY A 37 -11.47 -21.59 -7.75
N LEU A 38 -10.52 -20.67 -7.89
CA LEU A 38 -10.35 -19.47 -7.09
C LEU A 38 -10.77 -18.25 -7.90
N ASP A 39 -11.60 -17.40 -7.33
CA ASP A 39 -11.97 -16.11 -7.91
C ASP A 39 -10.83 -15.12 -7.62
N LEU A 40 -9.84 -15.02 -8.51
CA LEU A 40 -8.73 -14.07 -8.40
C LEU A 40 -9.10 -12.74 -9.05
N ILE A 41 -8.65 -11.64 -8.43
CA ILE A 41 -8.84 -10.28 -8.94
C ILE A 41 -7.53 -9.83 -9.58
N ASP A 42 -7.58 -9.45 -10.86
CA ASP A 42 -6.44 -8.89 -11.56
C ASP A 42 -6.14 -7.47 -11.07
N PRO A 43 -4.86 -7.07 -10.96
CA PRO A 43 -4.50 -5.69 -10.70
C PRO A 43 -5.03 -4.75 -11.79
N VAL A 44 -5.40 -3.53 -11.41
CA VAL A 44 -5.83 -2.52 -12.39
C VAL A 44 -4.67 -2.09 -13.28
N TRP A 45 -3.46 -2.17 -12.74
CA TRP A 45 -2.22 -1.90 -13.46
C TRP A 45 -1.09 -2.78 -12.94
N ASP A 46 -0.30 -3.32 -13.85
CA ASP A 46 0.95 -4.02 -13.57
C ASP A 46 2.05 -3.49 -14.50
N TYR A 47 3.30 -3.49 -14.01
CA TYR A 47 4.44 -3.09 -14.83
C TYR A 47 5.66 -3.96 -14.53
N GLU A 48 6.44 -4.20 -15.58
CA GLU A 48 7.61 -5.06 -15.53
C GLU A 48 8.77 -4.35 -14.83
N HIS A 49 9.59 -5.10 -14.10
CA HIS A 49 10.86 -4.62 -13.56
C HIS A 49 11.75 -4.08 -14.67
N ASP A 50 12.59 -3.09 -14.35
CA ASP A 50 13.51 -2.50 -15.32
C ASP A 50 14.45 -3.56 -15.90
N THR A 51 14.47 -3.68 -17.22
CA THR A 51 15.30 -4.67 -17.94
C THR A 51 16.81 -4.47 -17.76
N GLU A 52 17.26 -3.25 -17.39
CA GLU A 52 18.67 -2.97 -17.14
C GLU A 52 19.11 -3.33 -15.72
N SER A 53 18.27 -3.03 -14.71
CA SER A 53 18.54 -3.33 -13.30
C SER A 53 18.02 -4.69 -12.88
N GLY A 54 16.97 -5.19 -13.53
CA GLY A 54 16.24 -6.40 -13.14
C GLY A 54 15.42 -6.24 -11.87
N TYR A 55 15.14 -4.99 -11.45
CA TYR A 55 14.45 -4.68 -10.18
C TYR A 55 13.40 -3.59 -10.38
N GLY A 56 12.31 -3.70 -9.60
CA GLY A 56 11.30 -2.70 -9.33
C GLY A 56 10.93 -2.76 -7.85
N SER A 57 10.22 -1.77 -7.36
CA SER A 57 9.59 -1.78 -6.03
C SER A 57 8.57 -0.66 -5.96
N VAL A 58 7.31 -1.00 -6.21
CA VAL A 58 6.23 -0.02 -6.13
C VAL A 58 6.11 0.54 -4.72
N THR A 59 6.08 1.87 -4.64
CA THR A 59 5.84 2.55 -3.35
C THR A 59 4.35 2.67 -3.07
N GLY A 60 3.52 2.74 -4.11
CA GLY A 60 2.13 3.16 -4.01
C GLY A 60 1.99 4.67 -4.12
N GLY A 61 0.83 5.22 -3.75
CA GLY A 61 0.55 6.63 -3.93
C GLY A 61 -0.86 7.03 -3.54
N PHE A 62 -1.39 8.09 -4.19
CA PHE A 62 -2.70 8.67 -3.91
C PHE A 62 -3.42 9.10 -5.18
N VAL A 63 -4.76 9.08 -5.17
CA VAL A 63 -5.53 9.81 -6.17
C VAL A 63 -5.40 11.30 -5.88
N TYR A 64 -4.81 12.04 -6.82
CA TYR A 64 -4.54 13.46 -6.61
C TYR A 64 -5.82 14.29 -6.56
N ARG A 65 -6.02 15.04 -5.46
CA ARG A 65 -7.19 15.88 -5.21
C ARG A 65 -6.83 17.32 -4.87
N GLY A 66 -5.56 17.69 -5.06
CA GLY A 66 -5.07 19.05 -4.89
C GLY A 66 -5.41 19.98 -6.04
N SER A 67 -4.99 21.22 -5.93
CA SER A 67 -5.24 22.28 -6.91
C SER A 67 -3.98 22.75 -7.64
N ASN A 68 -2.79 22.47 -7.12
CA ASN A 68 -1.53 22.99 -7.65
C ASN A 68 -1.13 22.32 -8.98
N VAL A 69 -1.61 21.09 -9.22
CA VAL A 69 -1.32 20.32 -10.44
C VAL A 69 -2.62 19.86 -11.11
N PRO A 70 -3.39 20.78 -11.75
CA PRO A 70 -4.68 20.44 -12.37
C PRO A 70 -4.62 19.30 -13.39
N ALA A 71 -3.47 19.09 -14.04
CA ALA A 71 -3.27 17.98 -14.99
C ALA A 71 -3.32 16.58 -14.34
N LEU A 72 -3.12 16.48 -13.03
CA LEU A 72 -3.16 15.24 -12.28
C LEU A 72 -4.48 15.01 -11.52
N TYR A 73 -5.38 16.02 -11.51
CA TYR A 73 -6.62 15.90 -10.74
C TYR A 73 -7.44 14.68 -11.16
N GLY A 74 -7.77 13.82 -10.20
CA GLY A 74 -8.50 12.57 -10.40
C GLY A 74 -7.68 11.38 -10.86
N LYS A 75 -6.38 11.56 -11.11
CA LYS A 75 -5.47 10.47 -11.47
C LYS A 75 -4.81 9.89 -10.22
N TYR A 76 -4.60 8.57 -10.19
CA TYR A 76 -3.78 7.94 -9.16
C TYR A 76 -2.30 8.21 -9.47
N VAL A 77 -1.62 8.93 -8.58
CA VAL A 77 -0.20 9.28 -8.70
C VAL A 77 0.60 8.36 -7.79
N TYR A 78 1.55 7.64 -8.35
CA TYR A 78 2.34 6.65 -7.63
C TYR A 78 3.83 6.68 -8.03
N GLY A 79 4.66 6.06 -7.22
CA GLY A 79 6.10 6.02 -7.45
C GLY A 79 6.69 4.64 -7.23
N ASP A 80 7.96 4.53 -7.61
CA ASP A 80 8.78 3.35 -7.41
C ASP A 80 10.08 3.71 -6.69
N PHE A 81 10.40 2.93 -5.67
CA PHE A 81 11.58 3.14 -4.82
C PHE A 81 12.89 2.90 -5.56
N ILE A 82 12.94 1.87 -6.42
CA ILE A 82 14.15 1.49 -7.17
C ILE A 82 14.32 2.37 -8.39
N LEU A 83 13.24 2.59 -9.15
CA LEU A 83 13.30 3.37 -10.40
C LEU A 83 13.42 4.86 -10.14
N GLY A 84 12.90 5.35 -9.00
CA GLY A 84 12.86 6.77 -8.67
C GLY A 84 12.02 7.56 -9.67
N ALA A 85 10.98 6.95 -10.19
CA ALA A 85 10.08 7.55 -11.15
C ALA A 85 8.68 7.71 -10.53
N ILE A 86 7.93 8.68 -11.04
CA ILE A 86 6.55 8.97 -10.64
C ILE A 86 5.68 8.85 -11.88
N TRP A 87 4.60 8.10 -11.78
CA TRP A 87 3.60 7.92 -12.83
C TRP A 87 2.23 8.34 -12.36
N SER A 88 1.31 8.47 -13.31
CA SER A 88 -0.11 8.62 -13.05
C SER A 88 -0.92 7.61 -13.83
N LEU A 89 -1.97 7.07 -13.19
CA LEU A 89 -2.99 6.24 -13.81
C LEU A 89 -4.29 7.02 -13.95
N GLU A 90 -4.86 6.97 -15.15
CA GLU A 90 -6.16 7.57 -15.47
C GLU A 90 -7.06 6.54 -16.14
N LEU A 91 -8.32 6.48 -15.73
CA LEU A 91 -9.31 5.64 -16.40
C LEU A 91 -9.87 6.35 -17.63
N VAL A 92 -9.49 5.90 -18.84
CA VAL A 92 -9.92 6.47 -20.12
C VAL A 92 -10.65 5.40 -20.92
N ASP A 93 -11.90 5.65 -21.28
CA ASP A 93 -12.72 4.70 -22.05
C ASP A 93 -12.75 3.27 -21.49
N GLY A 94 -12.78 3.15 -20.15
CA GLY A 94 -12.83 1.87 -19.45
C GLY A 94 -11.49 1.12 -19.37
N LYS A 95 -10.37 1.78 -19.67
CA LYS A 95 -9.02 1.23 -19.54
C LYS A 95 -8.13 2.18 -18.77
N TYR A 96 -7.28 1.63 -17.93
CA TYR A 96 -6.25 2.42 -17.27
C TYR A 96 -5.13 2.76 -18.25
N VAL A 97 -4.75 4.03 -18.28
CA VAL A 97 -3.64 4.59 -19.06
C VAL A 97 -2.59 5.08 -18.08
N ASN A 98 -1.37 4.60 -18.23
CA ASN A 98 -0.23 4.99 -17.42
C ASN A 98 0.61 6.03 -18.14
N GLU A 99 0.91 7.14 -17.48
CA GLU A 99 1.76 8.20 -18.00
C GLU A 99 2.90 8.50 -17.02
N LEU A 100 4.12 8.64 -17.56
CA LEU A 100 5.26 9.10 -16.78
C LEU A 100 5.08 10.57 -16.45
N VAL A 101 4.98 10.88 -15.16
CA VAL A 101 4.86 12.25 -14.63
C VAL A 101 6.25 12.87 -14.44
N TYR A 102 7.18 12.10 -13.84
CA TYR A 102 8.51 12.60 -13.54
C TYR A 102 9.53 11.48 -13.38
N ASP A 103 10.70 11.63 -14.01
CA ASP A 103 11.87 10.74 -13.82
C ASP A 103 12.96 11.48 -13.06
N THR A 104 13.21 11.08 -11.81
CA THR A 104 14.22 11.73 -10.97
C THR A 104 15.64 11.49 -11.46
N LYS A 105 15.90 10.40 -12.18
CA LYS A 105 17.20 10.09 -12.81
C LYS A 105 17.51 11.05 -13.96
N ALA A 106 16.50 11.42 -14.73
CA ALA A 106 16.67 12.34 -15.86
C ALA A 106 16.90 13.78 -15.40
N ASN A 107 16.48 14.14 -14.17
CA ASN A 107 16.59 15.50 -13.65
C ASN A 107 17.69 15.64 -12.58
N THR A 108 18.94 15.74 -13.04
CA THR A 108 20.12 15.82 -12.19
C THR A 108 20.23 17.09 -11.35
N SER A 109 19.44 18.13 -11.64
CA SER A 109 19.46 19.39 -10.89
C SER A 109 18.97 19.24 -9.45
N LEU A 110 18.04 18.28 -9.19
CA LEU A 110 17.51 18.01 -7.86
C LEU A 110 18.36 17.01 -7.07
N THR A 111 18.98 16.06 -7.75
CA THR A 111 19.55 14.86 -7.14
C THR A 111 21.07 14.75 -7.27
N GLY A 112 21.72 15.61 -8.07
CA GLY A 112 23.16 15.54 -8.30
C GLY A 112 23.62 14.26 -9.02
N ASN A 113 22.84 13.72 -9.92
CA ASN A 113 23.03 12.48 -10.71
C ASN A 113 22.54 11.18 -10.03
N ASN A 114 21.86 11.23 -8.88
CA ASN A 114 21.32 10.06 -8.23
C ASN A 114 19.80 10.01 -8.40
N ARG A 115 19.23 8.81 -8.51
CA ARG A 115 17.79 8.57 -8.37
C ARG A 115 17.34 8.94 -6.95
N ILE A 116 16.11 9.42 -6.80
CA ILE A 116 15.45 9.54 -5.50
C ILE A 116 14.82 8.19 -5.16
N PRO A 117 15.25 7.49 -4.11
CA PRO A 117 14.53 6.33 -3.61
C PRO A 117 13.25 6.81 -2.91
N ILE A 118 12.14 6.82 -3.66
CA ILE A 118 10.85 7.32 -3.19
C ILE A 118 10.27 6.31 -2.20
N SER A 119 10.41 6.58 -0.91
CA SER A 119 9.97 5.63 0.13
C SER A 119 8.50 5.80 0.54
N SER A 120 7.93 6.96 0.29
CA SER A 120 6.55 7.27 0.68
C SER A 120 6.00 8.44 -0.09
N PHE A 121 4.69 8.44 -0.26
CA PHE A 121 3.89 9.61 -0.56
C PHE A 121 3.12 10.04 0.68
N GLY A 122 2.70 11.30 0.69
CA GLY A 122 1.78 11.85 1.68
C GLY A 122 0.97 12.96 1.07
N GLU A 123 -0.17 13.22 1.68
CA GLU A 123 -1.15 14.18 1.21
C GLU A 123 -1.37 15.24 2.28
N SER A 124 -1.46 16.51 1.89
CA SER A 124 -1.92 17.56 2.79
C SER A 124 -3.43 17.49 3.03
N GLU A 125 -3.95 18.24 3.98
CA GLU A 125 -5.39 18.39 4.19
C GLU A 125 -6.10 18.95 2.94
N SER A 126 -5.41 19.72 2.11
CA SER A 126 -5.92 20.28 0.84
C SER A 126 -5.76 19.35 -0.37
N GLY A 127 -5.19 18.16 -0.20
CA GLY A 127 -5.00 17.20 -1.28
C GLY A 127 -3.71 17.39 -2.10
N GLU A 128 -2.81 18.26 -1.68
CA GLU A 128 -1.51 18.41 -2.32
C GLU A 128 -0.58 17.26 -1.94
N LEU A 129 0.16 16.72 -2.92
CA LEU A 129 1.04 15.58 -2.70
C LEU A 129 2.47 15.98 -2.38
N PHE A 130 3.02 15.25 -1.44
CA PHE A 130 4.44 15.24 -1.08
C PHE A 130 4.99 13.83 -1.24
N PHE A 131 6.29 13.72 -1.47
CA PHE A 131 6.99 12.44 -1.42
C PHE A 131 8.35 12.58 -0.76
N SER A 132 8.84 11.48 -0.20
CA SER A 132 10.07 11.45 0.57
C SER A 132 11.22 10.79 -0.19
N ASP A 133 12.42 11.34 -0.01
CA ASP A 133 13.69 10.72 -0.35
C ASP A 133 14.27 10.01 0.88
N ARG A 134 14.21 8.68 0.90
CA ARG A 134 14.73 7.89 2.03
C ARG A 134 16.22 8.10 2.26
N SER A 135 17.00 8.36 1.21
CA SER A 135 18.46 8.45 1.31
C SER A 135 18.94 9.75 1.96
N THR A 136 18.23 10.85 1.70
CA THR A 136 18.59 12.18 2.20
C THR A 136 17.66 12.70 3.28
N GLY A 137 16.50 12.09 3.46
CA GLY A 137 15.46 12.58 4.37
C GLY A 137 14.78 13.86 3.91
N ARG A 138 14.92 14.22 2.63
CA ARG A 138 14.31 15.40 2.03
C ARG A 138 12.88 15.11 1.59
N ILE A 139 12.10 16.17 1.52
CA ILE A 139 10.71 16.14 1.07
C ILE A 139 10.61 16.90 -0.23
N PHE A 140 9.78 16.41 -1.14
CA PHE A 140 9.48 17.03 -2.42
C PHE A 140 7.99 17.18 -2.62
N THR A 141 7.60 18.10 -3.47
CA THR A 141 6.21 18.33 -3.91
C THR A 141 6.13 18.44 -5.42
N LEU A 142 4.93 18.18 -5.94
CA LEU A 142 4.61 18.36 -7.35
C LEU A 142 4.03 19.75 -7.59
N ASN A 143 4.46 20.38 -8.65
CA ASN A 143 3.93 21.68 -9.13
C ASN A 143 3.65 21.62 -10.62
N GLN A 144 2.85 22.56 -11.12
CA GLN A 144 2.59 22.69 -12.54
C GLN A 144 2.98 24.08 -13.03
N THR A 145 3.80 24.11 -14.08
CA THR A 145 4.19 25.37 -14.74
C THR A 145 3.02 25.97 -15.51
N GLY A 146 3.12 27.25 -15.86
CA GLY A 146 2.13 27.91 -16.71
C GLY A 146 2.00 27.33 -18.13
N SER A 147 2.96 26.52 -18.57
CA SER A 147 2.92 25.73 -19.82
C SER A 147 2.20 24.39 -19.67
N GLY A 148 1.82 23.99 -18.45
CA GLY A 148 1.15 22.73 -18.17
C GLY A 148 2.10 21.58 -17.80
N GLU A 149 3.41 21.81 -17.81
CA GLU A 149 4.41 20.80 -17.44
C GLU A 149 4.42 20.56 -15.93
N VAL A 150 4.42 19.29 -15.49
CA VAL A 150 4.56 18.92 -14.09
C VAL A 150 6.04 18.95 -13.71
N THR A 151 6.33 19.60 -12.60
CA THR A 151 7.69 19.74 -12.06
C THR A 151 7.74 19.24 -10.63
N VAL A 152 8.93 18.84 -10.20
CA VAL A 152 9.22 18.46 -8.81
C VAL A 152 10.09 19.53 -8.18
N GLU A 153 9.71 19.95 -6.98
CA GLU A 153 10.46 20.92 -6.21
C GLU A 153 10.78 20.38 -4.81
N SER A 154 11.94 20.77 -4.28
CA SER A 154 12.26 20.49 -2.88
C SER A 154 11.36 21.31 -1.98
N PHE A 155 10.62 20.62 -1.11
CA PHE A 155 9.77 21.24 -0.12
C PHE A 155 10.54 21.43 1.18
N LYS A 156 10.57 22.66 1.72
CA LYS A 156 11.32 23.03 2.93
C LYS A 156 12.74 22.41 2.96
N PRO A 157 13.66 22.89 2.10
CA PRO A 157 14.92 22.22 1.81
C PRO A 157 15.86 22.04 3.01
N ASP A 158 15.64 22.80 4.09
CA ASP A 158 16.40 22.70 5.34
C ASP A 158 15.84 21.62 6.30
N ILE A 159 14.66 21.04 6.01
CA ILE A 159 14.14 19.89 6.75
C ILE A 159 14.77 18.62 6.16
N SER A 160 15.40 17.85 7.04
CA SER A 160 15.93 16.51 6.71
C SER A 160 15.63 15.56 7.86
N ILE A 161 14.82 14.53 7.58
CA ILE A 161 14.42 13.48 8.54
C ILE A 161 14.99 12.16 8.01
N PRO A 162 16.08 11.65 8.61
CA PRO A 162 16.74 10.45 8.13
C PRO A 162 15.81 9.23 8.12
N LEU A 163 15.98 8.34 7.14
CA LEU A 163 15.21 7.10 7.03
C LEU A 163 13.69 7.34 7.09
N MET A 164 13.23 8.43 6.47
CA MET A 164 11.81 8.75 6.38
C MET A 164 11.09 7.72 5.51
N ILE A 165 10.00 7.15 6.03
CA ILE A 165 9.20 6.13 5.35
C ILE A 165 7.70 6.42 5.35
N GLY A 166 7.27 7.56 5.85
CA GLY A 166 5.86 7.94 5.84
C GLY A 166 5.66 9.45 6.01
N LEU A 167 4.68 9.99 5.30
CA LEU A 167 4.21 11.37 5.38
C LEU A 167 2.69 11.37 5.56
N TYR A 168 2.18 12.07 6.56
CA TYR A 168 0.77 12.01 6.95
C TYR A 168 0.24 13.40 7.31
N ASN A 169 -1.04 13.64 7.11
CA ASN A 169 -1.77 14.74 7.73
C ASN A 169 -2.69 14.20 8.83
N ALA A 170 -3.00 15.04 9.81
CA ALA A 170 -3.86 14.63 10.92
C ALA A 170 -5.35 14.93 10.70
N GLY A 171 -5.72 15.64 9.64
CA GLY A 171 -7.10 16.09 9.41
C GLY A 171 -7.63 17.05 10.49
N ASP A 172 -6.74 17.64 11.30
CA ASP A 172 -7.07 18.44 12.49
C ASP A 172 -7.19 19.95 12.22
N SER A 173 -7.12 20.34 10.96
CA SER A 173 -7.09 21.72 10.47
C SER A 173 -5.84 22.51 10.94
N SER A 174 -4.77 21.83 11.29
CA SER A 174 -3.50 22.47 11.67
C SER A 174 -2.60 22.77 10.47
N ASN A 175 -2.91 22.20 9.32
CA ASN A 175 -2.09 22.25 8.10
C ASN A 175 -0.63 21.81 8.32
N ARG A 176 -0.45 20.75 9.14
CA ARG A 176 0.84 20.13 9.42
C ARG A 176 1.01 18.83 8.66
N ILE A 177 2.24 18.54 8.30
CA ILE A 177 2.67 17.19 7.89
C ILE A 177 3.38 16.53 9.06
N PHE A 178 3.10 15.25 9.24
CA PHE A 178 3.78 14.37 10.17
C PHE A 178 4.62 13.39 9.37
N ALA A 179 5.89 13.29 9.72
CA ALA A 179 6.85 12.40 9.08
C ALA A 179 7.30 11.33 10.08
N ILE A 180 7.27 10.07 9.67
CA ILE A 180 7.78 8.97 10.47
C ILE A 180 9.20 8.60 10.05
N GLU A 181 10.06 8.49 11.04
CA GLU A 181 11.43 8.02 10.95
C GLU A 181 11.45 6.53 11.32
N GLN A 182 11.97 5.69 10.45
CA GLN A 182 11.97 4.23 10.61
C GLN A 182 12.48 3.75 11.97
N VAL A 183 13.42 4.48 12.58
CA VAL A 183 13.99 4.15 13.89
C VAL A 183 13.04 4.36 15.07
N GLY A 184 11.85 4.97 14.86
CA GLY A 184 10.85 5.11 15.93
C GLY A 184 10.59 6.53 16.38
N ARG A 185 10.68 7.54 15.50
CA ARG A 185 10.30 8.92 15.79
C ARG A 185 9.21 9.42 14.86
N ILE A 186 8.37 10.29 15.38
CA ILE A 186 7.35 11.02 14.61
C ILE A 186 7.64 12.51 14.78
N HIS A 187 7.93 13.15 13.65
CA HIS A 187 8.16 14.59 13.56
C HIS A 187 6.95 15.28 12.94
N SER A 188 6.69 16.52 13.30
CA SER A 188 5.72 17.36 12.59
C SER A 188 6.31 18.71 12.23
N PHE A 189 5.82 19.30 11.15
CA PHE A 189 6.18 20.64 10.68
C PHE A 189 4.99 21.27 9.96
N GLU A 190 4.93 22.60 9.96
CA GLU A 190 3.89 23.35 9.27
C GLU A 190 4.15 23.38 7.76
N ILE A 191 3.11 23.25 6.95
CA ILE A 191 3.21 23.40 5.49
C ILE A 191 3.45 24.87 5.14
N ASP A 192 2.67 25.76 5.73
CA ASP A 192 2.72 27.19 5.46
C ASP A 192 3.85 27.89 6.21
N GLY A 193 4.23 29.06 5.70
CA GLY A 193 5.25 29.92 6.30
C GLY A 193 6.70 29.47 6.01
N ASP A 194 7.63 30.29 6.51
CA ASP A 194 9.07 30.14 6.22
C ASP A 194 9.82 29.32 7.31
N SER A 195 9.12 28.85 8.35
CA SER A 195 9.77 28.07 9.42
C SER A 195 10.12 26.67 8.90
N ASN A 196 11.36 26.26 9.19
CA ASN A 196 11.85 24.91 8.99
C ASN A 196 11.94 24.14 10.33
N ASP A 197 11.27 24.63 11.37
CA ASP A 197 11.25 23.98 12.67
C ASP A 197 10.44 22.69 12.61
N THR A 198 10.97 21.63 13.20
CA THR A 198 10.27 20.38 13.41
C THR A 198 9.93 20.20 14.88
N THR A 199 8.76 19.66 15.16
CA THR A 199 8.34 19.29 16.52
C THR A 199 8.28 17.78 16.62
N LEU A 200 8.85 17.22 17.68
CA LEU A 200 8.77 15.78 17.97
C LEU A 200 7.42 15.48 18.62
N LEU A 201 6.62 14.61 17.98
CA LEU A 201 5.36 14.10 18.52
C LEU A 201 5.60 12.87 19.40
N LEU A 202 6.46 11.95 18.97
CA LEU A 202 6.74 10.69 19.65
C LEU A 202 8.21 10.27 19.45
N ASP A 203 8.85 9.72 20.49
CA ASP A 203 10.15 9.05 20.42
C ASP A 203 10.10 7.71 21.16
N ILE A 204 10.07 6.61 20.40
CA ILE A 204 10.06 5.25 20.92
C ILE A 204 11.24 4.42 20.41
N VAL A 205 12.32 5.06 20.02
CA VAL A 205 13.53 4.41 19.46
C VAL A 205 14.00 3.22 20.29
N ASN A 206 13.86 3.27 21.61
CA ASN A 206 14.27 2.18 22.50
C ASN A 206 13.35 0.94 22.44
N ASN A 207 12.18 1.06 21.85
CA ASN A 207 11.17 -0.01 21.76
C ASN A 207 11.12 -0.64 20.37
N VAL A 208 11.75 0.02 19.38
CA VAL A 208 11.65 -0.33 17.96
C VAL A 208 12.83 -1.17 17.52
N GLU A 209 12.56 -2.31 16.88
CA GLU A 209 13.54 -3.05 16.09
C GLU A 209 13.55 -2.50 14.67
N SER A 210 14.70 -1.97 14.22
CA SER A 210 14.87 -1.34 12.91
C SER A 210 16.22 -1.69 12.27
N THR A 211 16.71 -2.90 12.55
CA THR A 211 17.99 -3.35 12.03
C THR A 211 17.94 -3.80 10.59
N ASP A 212 16.75 -4.06 10.07
CA ASP A 212 16.54 -4.44 8.67
C ASP A 212 15.67 -3.39 7.91
N TRP A 213 15.63 -3.52 6.58
CA TRP A 213 15.07 -2.52 5.69
C TRP A 213 13.56 -2.32 5.83
N GLU A 214 12.84 -3.38 6.21
CA GLU A 214 11.39 -3.38 6.35
C GLU A 214 10.93 -3.51 7.81
N GLN A 215 11.87 -3.45 8.76
CA GLN A 215 11.59 -3.35 10.18
C GLN A 215 11.64 -1.90 10.64
N GLY A 216 10.91 -1.54 11.69
CA GLY A 216 10.92 -0.19 12.24
C GLY A 216 9.54 0.33 12.61
N LEU A 217 9.41 1.64 12.71
CA LEU A 217 8.14 2.35 12.77
C LEU A 217 7.59 2.43 11.34
N LEU A 218 6.53 1.67 11.02
CA LEU A 218 6.10 1.38 9.65
C LEU A 218 4.82 2.12 9.23
N GLY A 219 3.96 2.48 10.16
CA GLY A 219 2.70 3.15 9.86
C GLY A 219 2.26 4.13 10.94
N LEU A 220 1.49 5.13 10.52
CA LEU A 220 0.87 6.13 11.37
C LEU A 220 -0.53 6.45 10.83
N ALA A 221 -1.52 6.47 11.70
CA ALA A 221 -2.86 6.97 11.38
C ALA A 221 -3.40 7.79 12.54
N PHE A 222 -4.00 8.92 12.24
CA PHE A 222 -4.66 9.75 13.24
C PHE A 222 -6.13 9.37 13.35
N ASP A 223 -6.62 9.31 14.60
CA ASP A 223 -8.06 9.16 14.85
C ASP A 223 -8.83 10.27 14.12
N PRO A 224 -9.98 10.00 13.50
CA PRO A 224 -10.78 11.02 12.83
C PRO A 224 -11.15 12.22 13.72
N ASP A 225 -11.14 12.06 15.05
CA ASP A 225 -11.35 13.12 16.03
C ASP A 225 -10.05 13.56 16.75
N PHE A 226 -8.89 13.29 16.14
CA PHE A 226 -7.56 13.60 16.73
C PHE A 226 -7.45 15.01 17.29
N LYS A 227 -8.03 16.00 16.62
CA LYS A 227 -8.08 17.39 17.05
C LYS A 227 -8.58 17.55 18.50
N ASN A 228 -9.54 16.72 18.91
CA ASN A 228 -10.18 16.82 20.23
C ASN A 228 -9.65 15.78 21.22
N ASN A 229 -9.32 14.58 20.76
CA ASN A 229 -8.96 13.45 21.61
C ASN A 229 -7.46 13.17 21.67
N GLY A 230 -6.67 13.69 20.73
CA GLY A 230 -5.23 13.47 20.64
C GLY A 230 -4.81 12.02 20.40
N VAL A 231 -5.75 11.18 19.91
CA VAL A 231 -5.50 9.74 19.66
C VAL A 231 -4.87 9.54 18.30
N PHE A 232 -3.83 8.72 18.27
CA PHE A 232 -3.24 8.24 17.02
C PHE A 232 -2.80 6.77 17.16
N PHE A 233 -2.59 6.12 16.03
CA PHE A 233 -2.22 4.71 15.94
C PHE A 233 -0.92 4.57 15.18
N ILE A 234 -0.10 3.62 15.60
CA ILE A 234 1.14 3.27 14.90
C ILE A 234 1.29 1.77 14.79
N THR A 235 2.00 1.36 13.76
CA THR A 235 2.55 0.02 13.62
C THR A 235 4.06 0.09 13.66
N TYR A 236 4.67 -0.81 14.40
CA TYR A 236 6.12 -0.90 14.48
C TYR A 236 6.58 -2.31 14.86
N THR A 237 7.79 -2.66 14.46
CA THR A 237 8.41 -3.92 14.88
C THR A 237 9.11 -3.75 16.22
N ILE A 238 8.91 -4.71 17.11
CA ILE A 238 9.60 -4.80 18.40
C ILE A 238 10.70 -5.87 18.34
N PRO A 239 11.68 -5.83 19.28
CA PRO A 239 12.69 -6.88 19.37
C PRO A 239 12.08 -8.28 19.46
N GLY A 240 12.53 -9.19 18.57
CA GLY A 240 11.98 -10.53 18.43
C GLY A 240 11.04 -10.68 17.22
N ASP A 241 11.14 -9.79 16.25
CA ASP A 241 10.47 -9.87 14.95
C ASP A 241 8.92 -9.93 15.05
N THR A 242 8.34 -9.10 15.92
CA THR A 242 6.89 -8.99 16.09
C THR A 242 6.43 -7.61 15.62
N LEU A 243 5.48 -7.56 14.70
CA LEU A 243 4.79 -6.32 14.32
C LEU A 243 3.71 -6.03 15.36
N ARG A 244 3.73 -4.83 15.90
CA ARG A 244 2.77 -4.35 16.89
C ARG A 244 1.94 -3.21 16.33
N LEU A 245 0.62 -3.28 16.51
CA LEU A 245 -0.31 -2.16 16.34
C LEU A 245 -0.65 -1.61 17.71
N SER A 246 -0.41 -0.32 17.91
CA SER A 246 -0.68 0.37 19.17
C SER A 246 -1.45 1.66 18.97
N LYS A 247 -2.29 1.98 19.97
CA LYS A 247 -2.99 3.25 20.16
C LYS A 247 -2.22 4.12 21.14
N PHE A 248 -2.07 5.38 20.81
CA PHE A 248 -1.39 6.37 21.67
C PHE A 248 -2.30 7.54 22.02
N ILE A 249 -2.13 8.06 23.25
CA ILE A 249 -2.61 9.38 23.69
C ILE A 249 -1.44 10.06 24.39
N GLY A 250 -0.84 11.05 23.74
CA GLY A 250 0.47 11.55 24.13
C GLY A 250 1.50 10.41 24.15
N ASP A 251 2.20 10.21 25.27
CA ASP A 251 3.19 9.13 25.43
C ASP A 251 2.59 7.82 25.98
N ASN A 252 1.27 7.76 26.22
CA ASN A 252 0.63 6.57 26.78
C ASN A 252 0.25 5.60 25.66
N GLU A 253 0.86 4.42 25.70
CA GLU A 253 0.61 3.33 24.74
C GLU A 253 -0.45 2.36 25.27
N THR A 254 -1.32 1.91 24.35
CA THR A 254 -2.19 0.76 24.51
C THR A 254 -1.97 -0.20 23.34
N ILE A 255 -1.47 -1.38 23.62
CA ILE A 255 -1.24 -2.41 22.60
C ILE A 255 -2.59 -2.99 22.16
N LEU A 256 -2.87 -2.97 20.86
CA LEU A 256 -4.10 -3.51 20.29
C LEU A 256 -3.89 -4.90 19.68
N LEU A 257 -2.80 -5.11 18.93
CA LEU A 257 -2.55 -6.35 18.20
C LEU A 257 -1.05 -6.59 18.08
N GLU A 258 -0.62 -7.84 18.21
CA GLU A 258 0.74 -8.30 17.95
C GLU A 258 0.72 -9.45 16.96
N ILE A 259 1.61 -9.42 15.97
CA ILE A 259 1.68 -10.38 14.88
C ILE A 259 3.15 -10.79 14.71
N ASP A 260 3.48 -12.03 15.06
CA ASP A 260 4.81 -12.57 14.87
C ASP A 260 5.17 -12.58 13.39
N GLN A 261 6.34 -12.03 13.04
CA GLN A 261 6.87 -12.04 11.69
C GLN A 261 7.89 -13.18 11.57
N PRO A 262 7.70 -14.12 10.63
CA PRO A 262 8.61 -15.25 10.50
C PRO A 262 9.93 -14.86 9.86
N TYR A 263 10.01 -13.68 9.25
CA TYR A 263 11.21 -13.13 8.63
C TYR A 263 11.22 -11.59 8.68
N VAL A 264 12.37 -10.98 8.38
CA VAL A 264 12.64 -9.56 8.55
C VAL A 264 12.05 -8.66 7.46
N ASN A 265 11.55 -9.23 6.36
CA ASN A 265 10.96 -8.50 5.24
C ASN A 265 9.49 -8.91 4.99
N HIS A 266 8.81 -8.19 4.12
CA HIS A 266 7.38 -8.26 3.84
C HIS A 266 6.53 -8.09 5.12
N ASN A 267 6.93 -7.15 5.95
CA ASN A 267 6.20 -6.85 7.18
C ASN A 267 4.91 -6.07 6.89
N GLY A 268 4.84 -5.34 5.76
CA GLY A 268 3.78 -4.38 5.52
C GLY A 268 3.81 -3.27 6.57
N GLY A 269 2.72 -3.12 7.30
CA GLY A 269 2.63 -2.21 8.44
C GLY A 269 2.03 -0.84 8.12
N HIS A 270 1.73 -0.52 6.85
CA HIS A 270 1.00 0.70 6.55
C HIS A 270 -0.42 0.64 7.14
N ILE A 271 -0.91 1.77 7.69
CA ILE A 271 -2.24 1.89 8.27
C ILE A 271 -2.92 3.19 7.84
N ALA A 272 -4.22 3.13 7.62
CA ALA A 272 -5.04 4.29 7.32
C ALA A 272 -6.49 4.07 7.76
N PHE A 273 -7.19 5.15 8.13
CA PHE A 273 -8.63 5.10 8.31
C PHE A 273 -9.34 5.14 6.97
N GLY A 274 -10.29 4.23 6.79
CA GLY A 274 -11.22 4.26 5.67
C GLY A 274 -12.31 5.31 5.84
N PRO A 275 -13.03 5.64 4.75
CA PRO A 275 -14.17 6.57 4.79
C PRO A 275 -15.32 6.05 5.66
N ASP A 276 -15.31 4.77 5.99
CA ASP A 276 -16.24 4.09 6.89
C ASP A 276 -15.89 4.25 8.38
N GLY A 277 -14.73 4.90 8.69
CA GLY A 277 -14.26 5.17 10.04
C GLY A 277 -13.55 4.00 10.72
N TYR A 278 -13.29 2.90 10.03
CA TYR A 278 -12.49 1.78 10.54
C TYR A 278 -11.02 1.90 10.15
N LEU A 279 -10.15 1.30 10.94
CA LEU A 279 -8.72 1.27 10.68
C LEU A 279 -8.37 0.07 9.79
N TYR A 280 -7.69 0.35 8.69
CA TYR A 280 -7.14 -0.67 7.80
C TYR A 280 -5.65 -0.86 8.08
N VAL A 281 -5.18 -2.12 8.00
CA VAL A 281 -3.79 -2.51 8.27
C VAL A 281 -3.32 -3.42 7.15
N GLY A 282 -2.27 -3.03 6.43
CA GLY A 282 -1.65 -3.85 5.39
C GLY A 282 -0.58 -4.78 5.98
N LEU A 283 -0.63 -6.05 5.64
CA LEU A 283 0.32 -7.07 6.10
C LEU A 283 0.84 -7.87 4.91
N GLY A 284 2.16 -7.98 4.81
CA GLY A 284 2.79 -8.86 3.83
C GLY A 284 2.70 -10.33 4.19
N ASP A 285 3.17 -11.20 3.30
CA ASP A 285 3.16 -12.66 3.44
C ASP A 285 4.11 -13.18 4.55
N GLY A 286 4.93 -12.31 5.14
CA GLY A 286 5.87 -12.61 6.22
C GLY A 286 7.27 -12.97 5.73
N GLY A 287 7.57 -12.70 4.45
CA GLY A 287 8.93 -12.62 3.94
C GLY A 287 9.47 -13.83 3.21
N LYS A 288 10.72 -13.73 2.79
CA LYS A 288 11.43 -14.62 1.88
C LYS A 288 10.89 -14.57 0.44
N TYR A 289 11.08 -15.67 -0.29
CA TYR A 289 10.66 -15.84 -1.67
C TYR A 289 9.48 -16.81 -1.73
N ASN A 290 8.59 -16.64 -2.72
CA ASN A 290 7.56 -17.59 -3.10
C ASN A 290 6.52 -17.89 -2.02
N ASP A 291 6.18 -16.89 -1.18
CA ASP A 291 5.31 -17.12 -0.02
C ASP A 291 5.73 -18.37 0.80
N ALA A 292 7.00 -18.39 1.20
CA ALA A 292 7.67 -19.56 1.80
C ALA A 292 6.94 -20.17 3.02
N PHE A 293 5.96 -19.47 3.54
CA PHE A 293 5.19 -19.84 4.73
C PHE A 293 3.72 -20.13 4.41
N ASP A 294 3.31 -20.07 3.12
CA ASP A 294 1.93 -20.27 2.65
C ASP A 294 0.92 -19.36 3.36
N HIS A 295 1.26 -18.09 3.52
CA HIS A 295 0.42 -17.15 4.24
C HIS A 295 -0.58 -16.40 3.36
N ALA A 296 -0.18 -15.99 2.14
CA ALA A 296 -0.97 -15.09 1.32
C ALA A 296 -2.36 -15.65 0.95
N GLN A 297 -2.47 -16.97 0.76
CA GLN A 297 -3.73 -17.66 0.46
C GLN A 297 -4.36 -18.31 1.71
N ASN A 298 -3.76 -18.16 2.89
CA ASN A 298 -4.20 -18.82 4.10
C ASN A 298 -5.02 -17.91 5.01
N LEU A 299 -6.32 -17.89 4.85
CA LEU A 299 -7.26 -17.09 5.66
C LEU A 299 -7.26 -17.41 7.17
N LYS A 300 -6.47 -18.38 7.64
CA LYS A 300 -6.29 -18.69 9.09
C LYS A 300 -5.14 -17.91 9.73
N THR A 301 -4.38 -17.17 8.94
CA THR A 301 -3.38 -16.19 9.39
C THR A 301 -3.82 -14.78 9.01
N LEU A 302 -3.23 -13.76 9.62
CA LEU A 302 -3.46 -12.35 9.28
C LEU A 302 -2.50 -11.84 8.19
N LYS A 303 -1.49 -12.65 7.82
CA LYS A 303 -0.44 -12.26 6.88
C LYS A 303 -0.92 -12.37 5.43
N GLY A 304 -0.29 -11.60 4.54
CA GLY A 304 -0.66 -11.55 3.13
C GLY A 304 -2.06 -10.95 2.92
N SER A 305 -2.47 -10.00 3.78
CA SER A 305 -3.83 -9.47 3.77
C SER A 305 -3.92 -8.00 4.18
N LEU A 306 -5.04 -7.39 3.85
CA LEU A 306 -5.50 -6.16 4.46
C LEU A 306 -6.52 -6.50 5.56
N LEU A 307 -6.29 -5.99 6.75
CA LEU A 307 -7.24 -6.09 7.87
C LEU A 307 -8.13 -4.85 7.93
N ARG A 308 -9.33 -4.99 8.51
CA ARG A 308 -10.25 -3.89 8.80
C ARG A 308 -10.77 -4.04 10.22
N LEU A 309 -10.49 -3.05 11.08
CA LEU A 309 -10.65 -3.11 12.53
C LEU A 309 -11.44 -1.89 13.05
N ASP A 310 -12.34 -2.11 13.98
CA ASP A 310 -12.96 -1.05 14.78
C ASP A 310 -12.09 -0.80 16.03
N VAL A 311 -11.43 0.36 16.05
CA VAL A 311 -10.51 0.78 17.13
C VAL A 311 -11.10 1.89 18.03
N SER A 312 -12.40 2.10 17.97
CA SER A 312 -13.11 3.10 18.77
C SER A 312 -13.12 2.80 20.28
N GLY A 313 -12.95 1.52 20.65
CA GLY A 313 -12.90 1.05 22.02
C GLY A 313 -11.53 1.16 22.72
N GLU A 314 -11.41 0.54 23.89
CA GLU A 314 -10.12 0.36 24.59
C GLU A 314 -9.24 -0.67 23.89
N THR A 315 -9.87 -1.71 23.30
CA THR A 315 -9.26 -2.71 22.43
C THR A 315 -9.90 -2.63 21.06
N TYR A 316 -9.37 -3.33 20.04
CA TYR A 316 -10.07 -3.42 18.78
C TYR A 316 -11.23 -4.41 18.84
N SER A 317 -12.18 -4.24 17.95
CA SER A 317 -13.24 -5.19 17.63
C SER A 317 -13.36 -5.37 16.12
N ILE A 318 -14.09 -6.41 15.72
CA ILE A 318 -14.26 -6.74 14.30
C ILE A 318 -15.56 -6.14 13.81
N PRO A 319 -15.54 -5.30 12.75
CA PRO A 319 -16.74 -4.81 12.11
C PRO A 319 -17.67 -5.95 11.68
N SER A 320 -18.95 -5.86 11.99
CA SER A 320 -19.91 -6.96 11.76
C SER A 320 -20.15 -7.27 10.28
N ASP A 321 -19.74 -6.39 9.40
CA ASP A 321 -19.81 -6.48 7.94
C ASP A 321 -18.49 -6.84 7.27
N ASN A 322 -17.47 -7.26 8.05
CA ASN A 322 -16.24 -7.83 7.48
C ASN A 322 -16.59 -9.14 6.74
N PRO A 323 -15.92 -9.41 5.60
CA PRO A 323 -16.33 -10.48 4.68
C PRO A 323 -16.31 -11.88 5.29
N PHE A 324 -15.48 -12.11 6.30
CA PHE A 324 -15.30 -13.45 6.90
C PHE A 324 -15.96 -13.59 8.27
N VAL A 325 -16.75 -12.62 8.73
CA VAL A 325 -17.47 -12.70 10.02
C VAL A 325 -18.47 -13.84 10.01
N GLY A 326 -18.48 -14.63 11.10
CA GLY A 326 -19.38 -15.77 11.28
C GLY A 326 -19.08 -16.98 10.39
N ASN A 327 -17.88 -17.07 9.81
CA ASN A 327 -17.48 -18.22 9.01
C ASN A 327 -17.34 -19.49 9.86
N SER A 328 -17.48 -20.66 9.23
CA SER A 328 -17.35 -21.99 9.90
C SER A 328 -16.00 -22.67 9.65
N LYS A 329 -15.01 -21.92 9.03
CA LYS A 329 -13.75 -22.47 8.57
C LYS A 329 -12.55 -22.02 9.39
N ASP A 330 -12.75 -21.34 10.51
CA ASP A 330 -11.73 -20.70 11.36
C ASP A 330 -10.88 -19.67 10.62
N TYR A 331 -11.47 -18.98 9.63
CA TYR A 331 -10.86 -17.84 8.96
C TYR A 331 -10.81 -16.65 9.90
N LYS A 332 -9.76 -15.86 9.80
CA LYS A 332 -9.60 -14.63 10.57
C LYS A 332 -10.65 -13.60 10.13
N GLU A 333 -11.48 -13.20 11.07
CA GLU A 333 -12.60 -12.27 10.82
C GLU A 333 -12.12 -10.82 10.65
N GLU A 334 -10.88 -10.53 11.03
CA GLU A 334 -10.20 -9.25 10.82
C GLU A 334 -9.92 -8.96 9.35
N ILE A 335 -9.81 -10.00 8.50
CA ILE A 335 -9.39 -9.89 7.10
C ILE A 335 -10.48 -9.18 6.29
N PHE A 336 -10.07 -8.13 5.57
CA PHE A 336 -10.88 -7.43 4.58
C PHE A 336 -10.64 -7.95 3.16
N ALA A 337 -9.37 -8.18 2.79
CA ALA A 337 -8.94 -8.75 1.51
C ALA A 337 -7.62 -9.50 1.70
N TYR A 338 -7.25 -10.39 0.78
CA TYR A 338 -6.10 -11.27 0.93
C TYR A 338 -5.42 -11.58 -0.41
N GLY A 339 -4.33 -12.33 -0.37
CA GLY A 339 -3.57 -12.68 -1.57
C GLY A 339 -2.55 -11.61 -1.95
N PHE A 340 -2.01 -10.87 -0.97
CA PHE A 340 -0.97 -9.87 -1.16
C PHE A 340 0.41 -10.45 -0.79
N ARG A 341 1.43 -9.96 -1.49
CA ARG A 341 2.82 -10.25 -1.16
C ARG A 341 3.39 -9.30 -0.11
N ASN A 342 3.41 -8.03 -0.41
CA ASN A 342 3.90 -6.97 0.47
C ASN A 342 3.23 -5.63 0.15
N PRO A 343 1.98 -5.44 0.58
CA PRO A 343 1.22 -4.21 0.35
C PRO A 343 1.87 -3.05 1.12
N TRP A 344 2.82 -2.36 0.45
CA TRP A 344 3.69 -1.37 1.08
C TRP A 344 2.96 -0.11 1.47
N MET A 345 2.22 0.51 0.53
CA MET A 345 1.36 1.65 0.81
C MET A 345 -0.01 1.46 0.18
N PHE A 346 -1.02 1.95 0.87
CA PHE A 346 -2.37 2.07 0.34
C PHE A 346 -3.00 3.41 0.75
N SER A 347 -3.97 3.85 -0.01
CA SER A 347 -4.70 5.09 0.25
C SER A 347 -6.14 4.99 -0.20
N PHE A 348 -6.99 5.80 0.41
CA PHE A 348 -8.36 5.95 -0.03
C PHE A 348 -8.51 7.21 -0.88
N ASP A 349 -9.15 7.08 -2.04
CA ASP A 349 -9.60 8.25 -2.78
C ASP A 349 -10.65 8.99 -1.95
N ARG A 350 -10.37 10.23 -1.58
CA ARG A 350 -11.24 11.01 -0.70
C ARG A 350 -12.57 11.45 -1.34
N GLU A 351 -12.76 11.28 -2.65
CA GLU A 351 -14.00 11.62 -3.33
C GLU A 351 -14.96 10.43 -3.47
N ASN A 352 -14.45 9.24 -3.80
CA ASN A 352 -15.28 8.06 -4.07
C ASN A 352 -15.10 6.92 -3.08
N GLY A 353 -14.00 6.95 -2.30
CA GLY A 353 -13.69 5.94 -1.28
C GLY A 353 -12.98 4.70 -1.80
N ASP A 354 -12.56 4.66 -3.06
CA ASP A 354 -11.79 3.53 -3.61
C ASP A 354 -10.49 3.33 -2.84
N LEU A 355 -10.20 2.09 -2.47
CA LEU A 355 -8.98 1.70 -1.79
C LEU A 355 -7.94 1.25 -2.80
N TRP A 356 -6.90 2.06 -2.97
CA TRP A 356 -5.78 1.82 -3.86
C TRP A 356 -4.59 1.26 -3.09
N VAL A 357 -3.99 0.19 -3.59
CA VAL A 357 -2.85 -0.50 -2.97
C VAL A 357 -1.72 -0.64 -3.98
N GLY A 358 -0.48 -0.42 -3.54
CA GLY A 358 0.72 -0.85 -4.24
C GLY A 358 1.25 -2.11 -3.58
N ASP A 359 1.21 -3.24 -4.28
CA ASP A 359 1.75 -4.51 -3.82
C ASP A 359 3.08 -4.82 -4.49
N VAL A 360 4.12 -4.99 -3.70
CA VAL A 360 5.50 -5.17 -4.19
C VAL A 360 5.70 -6.59 -4.70
N GLY A 361 6.01 -6.71 -5.98
CA GLY A 361 6.30 -7.99 -6.63
C GLY A 361 7.64 -8.61 -6.22
N GLN A 362 7.92 -9.81 -6.74
CA GLN A 362 9.15 -10.54 -6.41
C GLN A 362 10.18 -10.51 -7.53
N ASP A 363 9.79 -10.95 -8.72
CA ASP A 363 10.74 -11.28 -9.79
C ASP A 363 10.59 -10.41 -11.04
N LYS A 364 9.35 -10.01 -11.37
CA LYS A 364 9.08 -9.36 -12.67
C LYS A 364 8.06 -8.25 -12.64
N TRP A 365 7.02 -8.34 -11.80
CA TRP A 365 5.85 -7.48 -11.91
C TRP A 365 5.56 -6.77 -10.62
N GLU A 366 5.40 -5.46 -10.69
CA GLU A 366 4.82 -4.63 -9.64
C GLU A 366 3.34 -4.41 -9.92
N GLU A 367 2.52 -4.27 -8.86
CA GLU A 367 1.06 -4.23 -8.97
C GLU A 367 0.44 -3.00 -8.33
N ILE A 368 -0.60 -2.50 -8.97
CA ILE A 368 -1.52 -1.51 -8.39
C ILE A 368 -2.93 -2.11 -8.41
N ASP A 369 -3.54 -2.15 -7.24
CA ASP A 369 -4.86 -2.74 -7.04
C ASP A 369 -5.90 -1.72 -6.60
N ILE A 370 -7.16 -1.96 -6.98
CA ILE A 370 -8.32 -1.37 -6.31
C ILE A 370 -8.97 -2.46 -5.49
N VAL A 371 -8.95 -2.30 -4.17
CA VAL A 371 -9.28 -3.38 -3.25
C VAL A 371 -10.73 -3.34 -2.81
N VAL A 372 -11.38 -4.52 -2.90
CA VAL A 372 -12.75 -4.75 -2.48
C VAL A 372 -12.84 -5.79 -1.36
N ALA A 373 -13.92 -5.73 -0.59
CA ALA A 373 -14.17 -6.66 0.51
C ALA A 373 -14.22 -8.12 0.03
N GLY A 374 -13.44 -9.00 0.67
CA GLY A 374 -13.36 -10.42 0.36
C GLY A 374 -12.51 -10.77 -0.87
N GLY A 375 -11.94 -9.77 -1.54
CA GLY A 375 -11.12 -9.96 -2.74
C GLY A 375 -9.86 -10.78 -2.48
N ASN A 376 -9.49 -11.61 -3.50
CA ASN A 376 -8.23 -12.36 -3.54
C ASN A 376 -7.35 -11.83 -4.67
N TYR A 377 -6.18 -11.25 -4.32
CA TYR A 377 -5.28 -10.55 -5.25
C TYR A 377 -4.18 -11.46 -5.83
N GLY A 378 -4.24 -12.77 -5.53
CA GLY A 378 -3.60 -13.83 -6.31
C GLY A 378 -2.20 -14.23 -5.91
N TRP A 379 -1.48 -13.51 -5.04
CA TRP A 379 -0.17 -13.96 -4.57
C TRP A 379 -0.31 -15.25 -3.72
N ALA A 380 0.48 -16.31 -3.90
CA ALA A 380 1.58 -16.45 -4.87
C ALA A 380 1.21 -17.35 -6.06
N PHE A 381 -0.06 -17.33 -6.51
CA PHE A 381 -0.43 -17.95 -7.78
C PHE A 381 -0.05 -17.07 -8.97
N ARG A 382 -0.14 -15.74 -8.76
CA ARG A 382 0.14 -14.71 -9.75
C ARG A 382 1.12 -13.68 -9.21
N GLU A 383 1.84 -13.06 -10.12
CA GLU A 383 2.59 -11.83 -9.96
C GLU A 383 2.19 -10.91 -11.10
N GLY A 384 1.54 -9.78 -10.82
CA GLY A 384 0.77 -9.05 -11.81
C GLY A 384 -0.40 -9.88 -12.33
N LYS A 385 -0.72 -9.71 -13.60
CA LYS A 385 -1.71 -10.52 -14.33
C LYS A 385 -1.15 -11.86 -14.80
N GLN A 386 0.12 -12.14 -14.53
CA GLN A 386 0.81 -13.31 -15.05
C GLN A 386 0.84 -14.44 -14.01
N CYS A 387 0.86 -15.67 -14.49
CA CYS A 387 1.16 -16.81 -13.62
C CYS A 387 2.55 -16.65 -13.02
N PHE A 388 2.64 -16.80 -11.70
CA PHE A 388 3.92 -16.79 -11.02
C PHE A 388 4.65 -18.11 -11.27
N ASP A 389 5.78 -18.06 -11.98
CA ASP A 389 6.67 -19.19 -12.25
C ASP A 389 8.00 -18.94 -11.56
N SER A 390 8.09 -19.37 -10.31
CA SER A 390 9.30 -19.18 -9.51
C SER A 390 10.48 -19.96 -10.09
N PRO A 391 11.64 -19.31 -10.26
CA PRO A 391 12.88 -20.01 -10.62
C PRO A 391 13.45 -20.86 -9.49
N PHE A 392 12.88 -20.81 -8.28
CA PHE A 392 13.37 -21.52 -7.09
C PHE A 392 12.61 -22.83 -6.84
N GLU A 393 13.37 -23.93 -6.59
CA GLU A 393 12.92 -25.34 -6.63
C GLU A 393 11.97 -25.80 -5.48
N HIS A 394 11.19 -24.98 -4.84
CA HIS A 394 10.34 -25.43 -3.71
C HIS A 394 8.87 -25.04 -3.81
N TYR A 395 8.37 -24.87 -5.01
CA TYR A 395 6.96 -24.57 -5.21
C TYR A 395 6.18 -25.81 -5.62
N ASP A 396 5.77 -26.63 -4.65
CA ASP A 396 4.88 -27.77 -4.86
C ASP A 396 3.42 -27.30 -4.91
N GLY A 397 2.94 -26.83 -6.06
CA GLY A 397 1.55 -27.06 -6.34
C GLY A 397 0.58 -25.89 -6.40
N HIS A 398 0.99 -24.65 -6.63
CA HIS A 398 0.05 -23.60 -7.04
C HIS A 398 0.18 -23.37 -8.56
N SER A 399 -0.57 -24.14 -9.34
CA SER A 399 -0.68 -23.85 -10.79
C SER A 399 -1.80 -22.82 -10.97
N CYS A 400 -1.48 -21.67 -11.55
CA CYS A 400 -2.48 -20.98 -12.33
C CYS A 400 -3.02 -22.00 -13.35
N GLY A 401 -4.27 -22.40 -13.32
CA GLY A 401 -4.84 -23.30 -14.29
C GLY A 401 -4.43 -22.93 -15.72
N GLU A 402 -4.44 -23.89 -16.62
CA GLU A 402 -4.01 -23.77 -18.02
C GLU A 402 -4.45 -22.46 -18.67
N ILE A 403 -3.59 -21.43 -18.61
CA ILE A 403 -3.65 -20.29 -19.51
C ILE A 403 -2.75 -20.66 -20.67
N ASP A 404 -3.30 -20.78 -21.88
CA ASP A 404 -2.62 -21.09 -23.17
C ASP A 404 -2.19 -22.54 -23.46
N GLY A 405 -2.84 -23.54 -22.90
CA GLY A 405 -2.62 -24.96 -23.36
C GLY A 405 -1.26 -25.55 -23.00
N TRP A 406 -0.54 -24.99 -22.03
CA TRP A 406 0.72 -25.53 -21.51
C TRP A 406 0.49 -26.18 -20.16
N THR A 407 0.49 -27.50 -20.11
CA THR A 407 0.42 -28.26 -18.87
C THR A 407 1.76 -28.19 -18.15
N PHE A 408 1.79 -27.66 -16.93
CA PHE A 408 2.95 -27.60 -16.02
C PHE A 408 3.64 -28.95 -15.85
N GLY A 409 2.91 -30.04 -15.99
CA GLY A 409 3.45 -31.40 -15.94
C GLY A 409 4.44 -31.74 -17.06
N ALA A 410 4.42 -31.05 -18.20
CA ALA A 410 5.34 -31.34 -19.32
C ALA A 410 6.72 -30.71 -19.11
N PHE A 411 6.79 -29.52 -18.47
CA PHE A 411 8.05 -28.81 -18.25
C PHE A 411 8.92 -29.45 -17.16
N MET A 412 8.29 -29.96 -16.11
CA MET A 412 9.00 -30.73 -15.05
C MET A 412 9.52 -32.05 -15.57
N TYR A 413 8.76 -32.72 -16.45
CA TYR A 413 9.20 -33.99 -17.05
C TYR A 413 10.39 -33.84 -18.02
N GLU A 414 10.44 -32.78 -18.79
CA GLU A 414 11.59 -32.51 -19.66
C GLU A 414 12.86 -32.10 -18.88
N ARG A 415 12.74 -31.31 -17.81
CA ARG A 415 13.91 -30.96 -16.96
C ARG A 415 14.42 -32.15 -16.16
N ILE A 416 13.55 -33.03 -15.66
CA ILE A 416 13.96 -34.25 -14.97
C ILE A 416 14.68 -35.20 -15.95
N LEU A 417 14.22 -35.32 -17.18
CA LEU A 417 14.86 -36.15 -18.20
C LEU A 417 16.18 -35.57 -18.73
N LEU A 418 16.34 -34.24 -18.75
CA LEU A 418 17.60 -33.60 -19.15
C LEU A 418 18.70 -33.66 -18.07
N ASN A 419 18.36 -33.80 -16.80
CA ASN A 419 19.31 -33.87 -15.69
C ASN A 419 19.66 -35.29 -15.23
N LEU A 420 18.95 -36.31 -15.70
CA LEU A 420 19.24 -37.71 -15.40
C LEU A 420 20.62 -38.24 -15.87
N PRO A 421 21.24 -37.74 -16.97
CA PRO A 421 22.56 -38.21 -17.36
C PRO A 421 23.71 -37.74 -16.46
N LEU A 422 23.51 -36.71 -15.65
CA LEU A 422 24.57 -36.18 -14.77
C LEU A 422 24.61 -36.82 -13.39
N MET A 423 23.55 -37.50 -12.96
CA MET A 423 23.55 -38.22 -11.66
C MET A 423 24.10 -39.63 -11.71
N ILE A 424 24.25 -40.25 -12.88
CA ILE A 424 24.78 -41.62 -13.04
C ILE A 424 26.33 -41.64 -13.15
N ALA A 425 26.97 -40.46 -13.22
CA ALA A 425 28.44 -40.38 -13.28
C ALA A 425 29.12 -40.25 -11.93
N PHE A 426 28.39 -40.33 -10.81
CA PHE A 426 28.91 -40.27 -9.44
C PHE A 426 28.47 -41.44 -8.51
N LEU A 427 28.14 -42.60 -9.10
CA LEU A 427 28.03 -43.85 -8.36
C LEU A 427 29.08 -44.86 -8.84
#